data_5751b1bd3a71bf006af07627c8165f1d
#
_entry.id   5751b1bd3a71bf006af07627c8165f1d
#
_cell.length_a   1.000
_cell.length_b   1.000
_cell.length_c   1.000
_cell.angle_alpha   90.00
_cell.angle_beta   90.00
_cell.angle_gamma   90.00
#
_symmetry.space_group_name_H-M   'P 1'
#
loop_
_entity.id
_entity.type
_entity.pdbx_description
1 polymer ?
#
loop_
_entity_poly.entity_id
_entity_poly.type
_entity_poly.pdbx_seq_one_letter_code
_entity_poly.pdbx_strand_id
1 'polypeptide(L)'
;MSDLSGIKLDTNTDKDIFQKDVSEVFSTKYVLDKHVSVGLDSTYVLLLDFNSSKDTIAGALSNGKVSLYTSDLIKKESFKVHEDSITGLQFSPTEPNLFYTSSMDMEVKLWDLRTGGSQGQVKRFYDSSAKHPGWCHKPLTSFSVNASDRFLTAGTEQVRGESYLLFWDSRSEELLGGYWNTHIDDITTLKYHISDPNKLASGSVDGVVNVYDISQPTEDEALSEAINTESSVQKIKWYNKESEDSLAIITHTEDIYLWRVSDSYPAQIFKRDQITSLGLRRSSVESAYVVDVHPSLDKSLFFICGSRCPNNSCLRVSYPKKSKLKPYSDLKSSKILNELVSCSIMNENTGDIVTGNESGLIIKWSPAGKGENDHCDNDVVSGKKSRSSKSTRKFKPY
;
A
#
# COMPACT_ATOMS: atom_id res chain seq x y z
N MET A 1 -12.55 54.70 18.76
CA MET A 1 -13.72 53.82 18.52
C MET A 1 -14.15 54.08 17.08
N SER A 2 -13.67 53.25 16.17
CA SER A 2 -14.05 53.31 14.74
C SER A 2 -14.41 51.89 14.32
N ASP A 3 -15.65 51.80 13.84
CA ASP A 3 -16.36 50.61 13.40
C ASP A 3 -15.55 49.75 12.40
N LEU A 4 -15.40 48.48 12.72
CA LEU A 4 -15.02 47.42 11.82
C LEU A 4 -16.17 46.41 11.68
N SER A 5 -17.30 46.88 11.15
CA SER A 5 -18.43 46.05 10.75
C SER A 5 -18.62 46.18 9.24
N GLY A 6 -18.16 45.20 8.45
CA GLY A 6 -18.51 45.23 7.04
C GLY A 6 -17.61 44.48 6.07
N ILE A 7 -17.04 43.31 6.45
CA ILE A 7 -16.53 42.38 5.44
C ILE A 7 -17.43 41.14 5.46
N LYS A 8 -18.47 41.15 4.64
CA LYS A 8 -19.18 39.95 4.24
C LYS A 8 -18.27 39.13 3.31
N LEU A 9 -17.66 38.09 3.83
CA LEU A 9 -17.07 37.06 3.03
C LEU A 9 -18.17 36.35 2.24
N ASP A 10 -18.19 36.58 0.95
CA ASP A 10 -19.13 35.96 0.01
C ASP A 10 -18.72 34.49 -0.18
N THR A 11 -19.28 33.61 0.65
CA THR A 11 -18.90 32.18 0.73
C THR A 11 -19.40 31.34 -0.43
N ASN A 12 -20.15 31.93 -1.38
CA ASN A 12 -20.70 31.17 -2.52
C ASN A 12 -19.85 31.28 -3.78
N THR A 13 -19.12 32.36 -4.01
CA THR A 13 -18.25 32.52 -5.18
C THR A 13 -17.00 31.64 -5.11
N ASP A 14 -16.46 31.43 -3.91
CA ASP A 14 -15.31 30.56 -3.72
C ASP A 14 -15.61 29.07 -3.96
N LYS A 15 -16.86 28.62 -3.77
CA LYS A 15 -17.25 27.22 -4.00
C LYS A 15 -17.32 26.87 -5.48
N ASP A 16 -17.83 27.76 -6.31
CA ASP A 16 -18.04 27.51 -7.74
C ASP A 16 -16.72 27.60 -8.54
N ILE A 17 -15.86 28.56 -8.18
CA ILE A 17 -14.52 28.69 -8.76
C ILE A 17 -13.66 27.45 -8.42
N PHE A 18 -13.73 26.98 -7.17
CA PHE A 18 -12.97 25.83 -6.70
C PHE A 18 -13.42 24.52 -7.35
N GLN A 19 -14.72 24.34 -7.60
CA GLN A 19 -15.27 23.14 -8.24
C GLN A 19 -14.96 23.09 -9.73
N LYS A 20 -14.87 24.23 -10.39
CA LYS A 20 -14.51 24.37 -11.80
C LYS A 20 -13.01 24.13 -12.04
N ASP A 21 -12.14 24.74 -11.24
CA ASP A 21 -10.69 24.54 -11.30
C ASP A 21 -10.27 23.09 -10.96
N VAL A 22 -10.98 22.46 -10.02
CA VAL A 22 -10.74 21.06 -9.65
C VAL A 22 -11.17 20.11 -10.76
N SER A 23 -12.27 20.37 -11.46
CA SER A 23 -12.74 19.51 -12.55
C SER A 23 -11.90 19.63 -13.84
N GLU A 24 -11.32 20.80 -14.12
CA GLU A 24 -10.44 21.00 -15.27
C GLU A 24 -9.01 20.47 -15.05
N VAL A 25 -8.52 20.54 -13.79
CA VAL A 25 -7.20 20.00 -13.42
C VAL A 25 -7.23 18.48 -13.25
N PHE A 26 -8.37 17.92 -12.87
CA PHE A 26 -8.58 16.49 -12.70
C PHE A 26 -9.48 15.92 -13.82
N SER A 27 -8.97 15.88 -15.05
CA SER A 27 -9.50 14.92 -15.99
C SER A 27 -9.36 13.54 -15.34
N THR A 28 -10.46 12.82 -15.17
CA THR A 28 -10.51 11.49 -14.57
C THR A 28 -9.58 10.57 -15.35
N LYS A 29 -8.36 10.41 -14.86
CA LYS A 29 -7.34 9.55 -15.49
C LYS A 29 -7.45 8.12 -15.01
N TYR A 30 -8.17 7.90 -13.90
CA TYR A 30 -8.49 6.59 -13.35
C TYR A 30 -9.98 6.48 -13.08
N VAL A 31 -10.54 5.35 -13.43
CA VAL A 31 -11.94 4.99 -13.16
C VAL A 31 -12.01 3.71 -12.33
N LEU A 32 -13.07 3.61 -11.52
CA LEU A 32 -13.40 2.36 -10.83
C LEU A 32 -13.72 1.30 -11.89
N ASP A 33 -12.91 0.24 -11.95
CA ASP A 33 -13.17 -0.89 -12.84
C ASP A 33 -13.99 -1.96 -12.11
N LYS A 34 -13.44 -2.50 -11.03
CA LYS A 34 -14.06 -3.59 -10.26
C LYS A 34 -13.77 -3.45 -8.78
N HIS A 35 -14.60 -4.08 -7.97
CA HIS A 35 -14.35 -4.26 -6.54
C HIS A 35 -14.87 -5.61 -6.05
N VAL A 36 -14.27 -6.11 -4.98
CA VAL A 36 -14.66 -7.36 -4.33
C VAL A 36 -14.53 -7.23 -2.82
N SER A 37 -15.49 -7.78 -2.08
CA SER A 37 -15.40 -7.93 -0.62
C SER A 37 -14.69 -9.24 -0.29
N VAL A 38 -13.77 -9.21 0.68
CA VAL A 38 -13.04 -10.40 1.16
C VAL A 38 -13.89 -11.30 2.03
N GLY A 39 -14.96 -10.78 2.67
CA GLY A 39 -15.88 -11.53 3.53
C GLY A 39 -16.93 -10.63 4.15
N LEU A 40 -17.83 -11.24 4.96
CA LEU A 40 -18.91 -10.55 5.69
C LEU A 40 -18.49 -10.08 7.09
N ASP A 41 -17.37 -10.58 7.61
CA ASP A 41 -16.84 -10.23 8.92
C ASP A 41 -15.99 -8.94 8.84
N SER A 42 -15.73 -8.32 10.00
CA SER A 42 -14.87 -7.14 10.16
C SER A 42 -13.40 -7.50 9.87
N THR A 43 -13.13 -7.90 8.64
CA THR A 43 -11.81 -8.36 8.17
C THR A 43 -11.20 -7.28 7.33
N TYR A 44 -10.02 -6.79 7.70
CA TYR A 44 -9.27 -5.76 6.97
C TYR A 44 -8.34 -6.38 5.95
N VAL A 45 -8.09 -5.68 4.84
CA VAL A 45 -7.02 -6.01 3.90
C VAL A 45 -5.75 -5.32 4.40
N LEU A 46 -4.75 -6.09 4.82
CA LEU A 46 -3.50 -5.56 5.36
C LEU A 46 -2.49 -5.27 4.26
N LEU A 47 -2.29 -6.26 3.38
CA LEU A 47 -1.27 -6.21 2.33
C LEU A 47 -1.84 -6.77 1.03
N LEU A 48 -1.31 -6.29 -0.07
CA LEU A 48 -1.56 -6.80 -1.42
C LEU A 48 -0.23 -7.02 -2.13
N ASP A 49 -0.16 -8.01 -2.99
CA ASP A 49 0.96 -8.17 -3.92
C ASP A 49 0.52 -8.85 -5.22
N PHE A 50 1.24 -8.56 -6.32
CA PHE A 50 1.11 -9.22 -7.61
C PHE A 50 2.18 -10.28 -7.78
N ASN A 51 1.82 -11.41 -8.39
CA ASN A 51 2.83 -12.34 -8.86
C ASN A 51 3.67 -11.74 -10.01
N SER A 52 4.80 -12.37 -10.33
CA SER A 52 5.73 -11.89 -11.37
C SER A 52 5.09 -11.78 -12.77
N SER A 53 4.10 -12.62 -13.10
CA SER A 53 3.34 -12.55 -14.36
C SER A 53 2.20 -11.51 -14.34
N LYS A 54 1.91 -10.89 -13.19
CA LYS A 54 0.86 -9.87 -13.01
C LYS A 54 -0.57 -10.35 -13.31
N ASP A 55 -0.80 -11.67 -13.26
CA ASP A 55 -2.11 -12.28 -13.51
C ASP A 55 -2.84 -12.70 -12.22
N THR A 56 -2.12 -12.80 -11.11
CA THR A 56 -2.64 -13.20 -9.81
C THR A 56 -2.31 -12.15 -8.75
N ILE A 57 -3.31 -11.86 -7.91
CA ILE A 57 -3.22 -10.96 -6.76
C ILE A 57 -3.40 -11.79 -5.51
N ALA A 58 -2.50 -11.62 -4.54
CA ALA A 58 -2.68 -12.11 -3.18
C ALA A 58 -3.03 -10.95 -2.25
N GLY A 59 -3.99 -11.17 -1.36
CA GLY A 59 -4.35 -10.23 -0.30
C GLY A 59 -4.24 -10.87 1.07
N ALA A 60 -3.38 -10.32 1.93
CA ALA A 60 -3.27 -10.71 3.32
C ALA A 60 -4.33 -10.00 4.16
N LEU A 61 -5.01 -10.76 5.02
CA LEU A 61 -6.15 -10.32 5.78
C LEU A 61 -5.85 -10.31 7.29
N SER A 62 -6.52 -9.45 8.03
CA SER A 62 -6.33 -9.30 9.49
C SER A 62 -6.70 -10.55 10.31
N ASN A 63 -7.39 -11.51 9.71
CA ASN A 63 -7.76 -12.77 10.36
C ASN A 63 -6.74 -13.92 10.12
N GLY A 64 -5.53 -13.59 9.66
CA GLY A 64 -4.47 -14.58 9.38
C GLY A 64 -4.68 -15.40 8.10
N LYS A 65 -5.61 -14.98 7.22
CA LYS A 65 -5.86 -15.62 5.93
C LYS A 65 -5.20 -14.84 4.80
N VAL A 66 -4.88 -15.57 3.73
CA VAL A 66 -4.58 -15.00 2.40
C VAL A 66 -5.72 -15.35 1.47
N SER A 67 -6.16 -14.39 0.68
CA SER A 67 -7.13 -14.57 -0.40
C SER A 67 -6.46 -14.30 -1.74
N LEU A 68 -6.71 -15.18 -2.69
CA LEU A 68 -6.14 -15.15 -4.04
C LEU A 68 -7.20 -14.74 -5.06
N TYR A 69 -6.80 -13.88 -5.98
CA TYR A 69 -7.66 -13.35 -7.04
C TYR A 69 -6.92 -13.36 -8.37
N THR A 70 -7.68 -13.37 -9.47
CA THR A 70 -7.12 -13.00 -10.77
C THR A 70 -6.83 -11.49 -10.82
N SER A 71 -6.09 -11.01 -11.82
CA SER A 71 -5.90 -9.58 -12.10
C SER A 71 -7.23 -8.83 -12.31
N ASP A 72 -8.32 -9.55 -12.63
CA ASP A 72 -9.67 -9.03 -12.77
C ASP A 72 -10.53 -9.16 -11.50
N LEU A 73 -9.91 -9.38 -10.34
CA LEU A 73 -10.55 -9.53 -9.05
C LEU A 73 -11.57 -10.68 -8.96
N ILE A 74 -11.42 -11.72 -9.77
CA ILE A 74 -12.19 -12.96 -9.61
C ILE A 74 -11.50 -13.77 -8.52
N LYS A 75 -12.24 -14.08 -7.43
CA LYS A 75 -11.71 -14.85 -6.31
C LYS A 75 -11.38 -16.28 -6.75
N LYS A 76 -10.15 -16.71 -6.49
CA LYS A 76 -9.68 -18.09 -6.72
C LYS A 76 -9.85 -18.93 -5.46
N GLU A 77 -9.23 -18.48 -4.37
CA GLU A 77 -9.16 -19.24 -3.11
C GLU A 77 -8.93 -18.33 -1.91
N SER A 78 -9.21 -18.85 -0.70
CA SER A 78 -8.85 -18.19 0.56
C SER A 78 -8.60 -19.24 1.64
N PHE A 79 -7.46 -19.16 2.32
CA PHE A 79 -7.05 -20.11 3.34
C PHE A 79 -6.23 -19.44 4.44
N LYS A 80 -6.17 -20.07 5.60
CA LYS A 80 -5.41 -19.58 6.74
C LYS A 80 -3.92 -19.91 6.55
N VAL A 81 -3.07 -18.91 6.70
CA VAL A 81 -1.61 -19.06 6.53
C VAL A 81 -0.87 -18.93 7.87
N HIS A 82 -1.36 -18.10 8.80
CA HIS A 82 -0.75 -17.86 10.10
C HIS A 82 -1.80 -17.82 11.21
N GLU A 83 -1.38 -18.12 12.42
CA GLU A 83 -2.24 -18.04 13.62
C GLU A 83 -2.31 -16.60 14.16
N ASP A 84 -1.27 -15.80 13.94
CA ASP A 84 -1.15 -14.42 14.35
C ASP A 84 -1.22 -13.46 13.16
N SER A 85 -1.03 -12.16 13.41
CA SER A 85 -1.10 -11.10 12.42
C SER A 85 -0.05 -11.29 11.31
N ILE A 86 -0.50 -11.22 10.05
CA ILE A 86 0.39 -11.25 8.89
C ILE A 86 1.09 -9.89 8.78
N THR A 87 2.40 -9.88 8.81
CA THR A 87 3.24 -8.69 8.73
C THR A 87 3.88 -8.49 7.37
N GLY A 88 3.90 -9.55 6.54
CA GLY A 88 4.45 -9.48 5.21
C GLY A 88 3.81 -10.46 4.24
N LEU A 89 3.73 -10.03 2.98
CA LEU A 89 3.25 -10.81 1.84
C LEU A 89 4.09 -10.40 0.63
N GLN A 90 4.73 -11.36 -0.02
CA GLN A 90 5.51 -11.11 -1.22
C GLN A 90 5.51 -12.35 -2.11
N PHE A 91 5.17 -12.17 -3.39
CA PHE A 91 5.40 -13.21 -4.39
C PHE A 91 6.89 -13.40 -4.66
N SER A 92 7.25 -14.62 -5.04
CA SER A 92 8.57 -14.92 -5.56
C SER A 92 8.85 -14.05 -6.79
N PRO A 93 10.01 -13.37 -6.85
CA PRO A 93 10.40 -12.59 -8.03
C PRO A 93 10.56 -13.44 -9.29
N THR A 94 10.95 -14.71 -9.15
CA THR A 94 11.30 -15.59 -10.26
C THR A 94 10.19 -16.60 -10.61
N GLU A 95 9.44 -17.08 -9.60
CA GLU A 95 8.44 -18.14 -9.75
C GLU A 95 7.01 -17.62 -9.50
N PRO A 96 6.17 -17.44 -10.52
CA PRO A 96 4.86 -16.80 -10.40
C PRO A 96 3.85 -17.57 -9.53
N ASN A 97 4.11 -18.86 -9.27
CA ASN A 97 3.26 -19.72 -8.46
C ASN A 97 3.68 -19.81 -6.99
N LEU A 98 4.80 -19.18 -6.61
CA LEU A 98 5.28 -19.19 -5.25
C LEU A 98 5.09 -17.84 -4.58
N PHE A 99 4.70 -17.83 -3.31
CA PHE A 99 4.65 -16.63 -2.51
C PHE A 99 5.04 -16.90 -1.06
N TYR A 100 5.52 -15.87 -0.39
CA TYR A 100 5.95 -15.89 1.00
C TYR A 100 5.01 -15.06 1.86
N THR A 101 4.83 -15.51 3.10
CA THR A 101 4.15 -14.75 4.14
C THR A 101 4.98 -14.73 5.41
N SER A 102 5.01 -13.59 6.12
CA SER A 102 5.59 -13.48 7.45
C SER A 102 4.55 -13.05 8.46
N SER A 103 4.78 -13.36 9.73
CA SER A 103 3.83 -13.08 10.80
C SER A 103 4.51 -12.81 12.14
N MET A 104 3.74 -12.20 13.05
CA MET A 104 4.09 -12.07 14.46
C MET A 104 4.24 -13.44 15.16
N ASP A 105 3.79 -14.53 14.56
CA ASP A 105 4.02 -15.91 15.03
C ASP A 105 5.48 -16.38 14.85
N MET A 106 6.39 -15.49 14.44
CA MET A 106 7.84 -15.69 14.30
C MET A 106 8.25 -16.60 13.13
N GLU A 107 7.36 -16.77 12.15
CA GLU A 107 7.60 -17.63 11.01
C GLU A 107 7.48 -16.86 9.69
N VAL A 108 8.32 -17.24 8.73
CA VAL A 108 8.07 -16.98 7.31
C VAL A 108 7.72 -18.30 6.65
N LYS A 109 6.65 -18.34 5.86
CA LYS A 109 6.17 -19.55 5.16
C LYS A 109 6.20 -19.33 3.67
N LEU A 110 6.63 -20.37 2.94
CA LEU A 110 6.60 -20.44 1.49
C LEU A 110 5.43 -21.30 1.05
N TRP A 111 4.65 -20.79 0.09
CA TRP A 111 3.44 -21.40 -0.43
C TRP A 111 3.53 -21.64 -1.93
N ASP A 112 3.01 -22.78 -2.41
CA ASP A 112 2.89 -23.10 -3.82
C ASP A 112 1.39 -23.13 -4.22
N LEU A 113 1.01 -22.26 -5.14
CA LEU A 113 -0.37 -22.12 -5.64
C LEU A 113 -0.87 -23.37 -6.40
N ARG A 114 0.05 -24.19 -6.92
CA ARG A 114 -0.30 -25.37 -7.71
C ARG A 114 -0.85 -26.50 -6.85
N THR A 115 -0.46 -26.57 -5.60
CA THR A 115 -0.90 -27.62 -4.67
C THR A 115 -2.22 -27.30 -3.97
N GLY A 116 -2.66 -26.05 -4.03
CA GLY A 116 -3.96 -25.58 -3.50
C GLY A 116 -4.05 -25.46 -1.98
N GLY A 117 -4.63 -24.37 -1.53
CA GLY A 117 -5.06 -24.09 -0.17
C GLY A 117 -4.01 -24.27 0.92
N SER A 118 -4.49 -24.76 2.06
CA SER A 118 -3.65 -25.00 3.25
C SER A 118 -2.60 -26.11 3.05
N GLN A 119 -2.71 -26.93 2.02
CA GLN A 119 -1.72 -27.95 1.67
C GLN A 119 -0.55 -27.38 0.84
N GLY A 120 -0.67 -26.12 0.40
CA GLY A 120 0.33 -25.44 -0.41
C GLY A 120 1.59 -25.01 0.34
N GLN A 121 1.67 -25.19 1.67
CA GLN A 121 2.88 -24.85 2.41
C GLN A 121 4.04 -25.77 2.01
N VAL A 122 5.08 -25.16 1.42
CA VAL A 122 6.28 -25.88 0.94
C VAL A 122 7.39 -25.86 1.98
N LYS A 123 7.64 -24.69 2.60
CA LYS A 123 8.71 -24.47 3.57
C LYS A 123 8.28 -23.56 4.69
N ARG A 124 9.02 -23.63 5.80
CA ARG A 124 8.88 -22.80 6.98
C ARG A 124 10.24 -22.34 7.46
N PHE A 125 10.41 -21.03 7.58
CA PHE A 125 11.63 -20.40 8.06
C PHE A 125 11.36 -19.79 9.43
N TYR A 126 12.19 -20.09 10.39
CA TYR A 126 12.07 -19.61 11.77
C TYR A 126 13.45 -19.52 12.42
N ASP A 127 13.55 -18.83 13.54
CA ASP A 127 14.79 -18.74 14.30
C ASP A 127 15.09 -20.09 14.97
N SER A 128 15.96 -20.87 14.35
CA SER A 128 16.36 -22.20 14.85
C SER A 128 17.15 -22.13 16.17
N SER A 129 17.68 -20.99 16.54
CA SER A 129 18.35 -20.75 17.84
C SER A 129 17.38 -20.79 19.02
N ALA A 130 16.08 -20.78 18.77
CA ALA A 130 15.00 -20.89 19.75
C ALA A 130 15.11 -22.06 20.74
N LYS A 131 15.89 -23.08 20.41
CA LYS A 131 16.11 -24.25 21.26
C LYS A 131 17.16 -24.03 22.36
N HIS A 132 17.87 -22.90 22.34
CA HIS A 132 18.94 -22.63 23.33
C HIS A 132 18.38 -21.94 24.58
N PRO A 133 18.97 -22.25 25.77
CA PRO A 133 18.62 -21.54 27.01
C PRO A 133 18.87 -20.03 26.87
N GLY A 134 17.88 -19.21 27.23
CA GLY A 134 17.97 -17.75 27.09
C GLY A 134 17.37 -17.16 25.82
N TRP A 135 16.82 -18.00 24.92
CA TRP A 135 16.11 -17.55 23.74
C TRP A 135 14.95 -16.60 24.09
N CYS A 136 14.75 -15.59 23.24
CA CYS A 136 13.64 -14.66 23.34
C CYS A 136 12.71 -14.83 22.16
N HIS A 137 11.44 -14.64 22.37
CA HIS A 137 10.48 -14.47 21.29
C HIS A 137 10.87 -13.26 20.46
N LYS A 138 10.99 -13.42 19.14
CA LYS A 138 11.31 -12.39 18.18
C LYS A 138 10.20 -12.31 17.13
N PRO A 139 9.08 -11.63 17.41
CA PRO A 139 8.01 -11.46 16.43
C PRO A 139 8.55 -10.78 15.17
N LEU A 140 8.13 -11.26 14.00
CA LEU A 140 8.57 -10.69 12.72
C LEU A 140 7.64 -9.56 12.31
N THR A 141 8.19 -8.35 12.19
CA THR A 141 7.45 -7.12 11.84
C THR A 141 7.49 -6.82 10.35
N SER A 142 8.50 -7.30 9.66
CA SER A 142 8.71 -7.07 8.23
C SER A 142 9.53 -8.20 7.59
N PHE A 143 9.43 -8.35 6.27
CA PHE A 143 10.32 -9.25 5.54
C PHE A 143 10.48 -8.82 4.08
N SER A 144 11.49 -9.37 3.42
CA SER A 144 11.68 -9.25 1.98
C SER A 144 12.46 -10.43 1.43
N VAL A 145 12.22 -10.74 0.15
CA VAL A 145 12.95 -11.76 -0.63
C VAL A 145 13.75 -11.04 -1.70
N ASN A 146 14.99 -11.48 -1.92
CA ASN A 146 15.87 -10.85 -2.90
C ASN A 146 15.50 -11.15 -4.36
N ALA A 147 16.01 -10.35 -5.29
CA ALA A 147 15.69 -10.45 -6.72
C ALA A 147 16.02 -11.81 -7.35
N SER A 148 16.96 -12.56 -6.79
CA SER A 148 17.33 -13.91 -7.25
C SER A 148 16.53 -15.04 -6.59
N ASP A 149 15.58 -14.72 -5.70
CA ASP A 149 14.77 -15.67 -4.91
C ASP A 149 15.59 -16.60 -4.02
N ARG A 150 16.83 -16.23 -3.72
CA ARG A 150 17.75 -17.06 -2.95
C ARG A 150 17.77 -16.73 -1.47
N PHE A 151 17.81 -15.45 -1.14
CA PHE A 151 17.87 -14.99 0.25
C PHE A 151 16.58 -14.32 0.66
N LEU A 152 16.13 -14.66 1.85
CA LEU A 152 15.05 -13.94 2.51
C LEU A 152 15.53 -13.37 3.84
N THR A 153 15.05 -12.20 4.19
CA THR A 153 15.40 -11.50 5.42
C THR A 153 14.14 -11.04 6.11
N ALA A 154 14.06 -11.24 7.43
CA ALA A 154 13.00 -10.71 8.26
C ALA A 154 13.56 -9.78 9.33
N GLY A 155 12.83 -8.69 9.59
CA GLY A 155 13.06 -7.78 10.70
C GLY A 155 12.16 -8.10 11.88
N THR A 156 12.62 -7.85 13.08
CA THR A 156 11.91 -8.19 14.30
C THR A 156 11.42 -6.96 15.05
N GLU A 157 10.47 -7.17 15.97
CA GLU A 157 10.26 -6.25 17.09
C GLU A 157 11.53 -6.14 17.94
N GLN A 158 11.64 -5.02 18.63
CA GLN A 158 12.66 -4.85 19.66
C GLN A 158 12.44 -5.82 20.83
N VAL A 159 13.45 -6.60 21.12
CA VAL A 159 13.44 -7.55 22.24
C VAL A 159 14.62 -7.28 23.15
N ARG A 160 14.36 -6.84 24.39
CA ARG A 160 15.38 -6.51 25.39
C ARG A 160 16.36 -5.40 24.98
N GLY A 161 15.92 -4.46 24.15
CA GLY A 161 16.73 -3.34 23.67
C GLY A 161 17.47 -3.60 22.36
N GLU A 162 17.27 -4.76 21.72
CA GLU A 162 17.91 -5.14 20.46
C GLU A 162 16.85 -5.50 19.42
N SER A 163 17.10 -5.18 18.15
CA SER A 163 16.30 -5.58 17.00
C SER A 163 17.18 -6.37 16.03
N TYR A 164 16.60 -7.34 15.36
CA TYR A 164 17.35 -8.30 14.57
C TYR A 164 16.92 -8.30 13.11
N LEU A 165 17.90 -8.36 12.20
CA LEU A 165 17.70 -8.82 10.83
C LEU A 165 18.11 -10.29 10.76
N LEU A 166 17.18 -11.16 10.46
CA LEU A 166 17.40 -12.62 10.38
C LEU A 166 17.44 -13.04 8.91
N PHE A 167 18.45 -13.84 8.53
CA PHE A 167 18.70 -14.25 7.14
C PHE A 167 18.56 -15.75 6.94
N TRP A 168 17.89 -16.17 5.87
CA TRP A 168 17.77 -17.55 5.43
C TRP A 168 18.11 -17.70 3.95
N ASP A 169 18.60 -18.88 3.55
CA ASP A 169 18.64 -19.31 2.15
C ASP A 169 17.31 -20.00 1.83
N SER A 170 16.62 -19.59 0.78
CA SER A 170 15.31 -20.15 0.40
C SER A 170 15.34 -21.65 0.08
N ARG A 171 16.53 -22.20 -0.20
CA ARG A 171 16.74 -23.65 -0.46
C ARG A 171 16.82 -24.47 0.82
N SER A 172 17.18 -23.85 1.94
CA SER A 172 17.30 -24.45 3.27
C SER A 172 16.33 -23.78 4.24
N GLU A 173 15.81 -24.51 5.22
CA GLU A 173 15.01 -23.95 6.30
C GLU A 173 15.87 -23.43 7.47
N GLU A 174 17.20 -23.60 7.38
CA GLU A 174 18.13 -23.20 8.42
C GLU A 174 18.44 -21.71 8.38
N LEU A 175 18.49 -21.12 9.58
CA LEU A 175 18.94 -19.74 9.77
C LEU A 175 20.42 -19.63 9.41
N LEU A 176 20.75 -18.74 8.49
CA LEU A 176 22.15 -18.45 8.11
C LEU A 176 22.85 -17.57 9.12
N GLY A 177 22.14 -16.66 9.78
CA GLY A 177 22.67 -15.70 10.72
C GLY A 177 21.77 -14.48 10.86
N GLY A 178 22.28 -13.44 11.48
CA GLY A 178 21.54 -12.18 11.67
C GLY A 178 22.46 -10.99 11.91
N TYR A 179 21.90 -9.80 11.73
CA TYR A 179 22.48 -8.52 12.17
C TYR A 179 21.70 -8.03 13.39
N TRP A 180 22.38 -7.49 14.39
CA TRP A 180 21.76 -7.10 15.67
C TRP A 180 22.24 -5.76 16.25
N ASN A 181 23.21 -5.09 15.62
CA ASN A 181 23.74 -3.81 16.08
C ASN A 181 23.24 -2.62 15.26
N THR A 182 22.32 -2.81 14.34
CA THR A 182 21.97 -1.83 13.29
C THR A 182 20.77 -0.98 13.60
N HIS A 183 19.86 -1.47 14.45
CA HIS A 183 18.65 -0.76 14.88
C HIS A 183 18.43 -0.93 16.39
N ILE A 184 17.90 0.11 17.04
CA ILE A 184 17.62 0.12 18.47
C ILE A 184 16.12 0.05 18.79
N ASP A 185 15.27 -0.05 17.76
CA ASP A 185 13.82 -0.14 17.88
C ASP A 185 13.25 -1.04 16.76
N ASP A 186 11.94 -1.26 16.72
CA ASP A 186 11.24 -2.16 15.78
C ASP A 186 11.64 -1.91 14.33
N ILE A 187 11.93 -2.98 13.60
CA ILE A 187 12.24 -2.92 12.16
C ILE A 187 10.96 -3.00 11.35
N THR A 188 10.39 -1.86 11.03
CA THR A 188 9.06 -1.73 10.42
C THR A 188 8.99 -2.14 8.95
N THR A 189 10.12 -2.06 8.24
CA THR A 189 10.12 -2.29 6.80
C THR A 189 11.48 -2.80 6.31
N LEU A 190 11.41 -3.77 5.39
CA LEU A 190 12.57 -4.34 4.68
C LEU A 190 12.28 -4.37 3.19
N LYS A 191 13.26 -4.00 2.37
CA LYS A 191 13.17 -4.14 0.92
C LYS A 191 14.52 -4.47 0.31
N TYR A 192 14.61 -5.62 -0.35
CA TYR A 192 15.70 -5.89 -1.27
C TYR A 192 15.60 -4.98 -2.49
N HIS A 193 16.74 -4.67 -3.07
CA HIS A 193 16.83 -3.90 -4.30
C HIS A 193 16.21 -4.70 -5.47
N ILE A 194 15.60 -3.99 -6.43
CA ILE A 194 14.81 -4.59 -7.51
C ILE A 194 15.65 -5.50 -8.42
N SER A 195 16.91 -5.14 -8.67
CA SER A 195 17.80 -5.84 -9.61
C SER A 195 19.12 -6.31 -8.99
N ASP A 196 19.57 -5.70 -7.89
CA ASP A 196 20.78 -6.12 -7.19
C ASP A 196 20.41 -7.07 -6.04
N PRO A 197 20.71 -8.38 -6.17
CA PRO A 197 20.31 -9.36 -5.17
C PRO A 197 21.05 -9.23 -3.83
N ASN A 198 22.14 -8.47 -3.78
CA ASN A 198 22.95 -8.30 -2.58
C ASN A 198 22.62 -7.01 -1.82
N LYS A 199 21.82 -6.12 -2.41
CA LYS A 199 21.50 -4.83 -1.78
C LYS A 199 20.17 -4.91 -1.04
N LEU A 200 20.20 -4.59 0.26
CA LEU A 200 19.05 -4.60 1.17
C LEU A 200 18.92 -3.24 1.84
N ALA A 201 17.69 -2.75 2.02
CA ALA A 201 17.41 -1.61 2.86
C ALA A 201 16.46 -2.01 3.99
N SER A 202 16.74 -1.54 5.21
CA SER A 202 15.87 -1.66 6.38
C SER A 202 15.46 -0.29 6.89
N GLY A 203 14.27 -0.19 7.46
CA GLY A 203 13.79 1.03 8.14
C GLY A 203 13.17 0.67 9.48
N SER A 204 13.35 1.54 10.47
CA SER A 204 12.95 1.28 11.84
C SER A 204 12.20 2.46 12.47
N VAL A 205 11.55 2.19 13.59
CA VAL A 205 10.92 3.19 14.47
C VAL A 205 11.97 4.17 15.02
N ASP A 206 13.24 3.77 15.12
CA ASP A 206 14.35 4.63 15.52
C ASP A 206 14.64 5.80 14.55
N GLY A 207 13.95 5.85 13.41
CA GLY A 207 14.09 6.90 12.42
C GLY A 207 15.26 6.72 11.44
N VAL A 208 15.95 5.58 11.49
CA VAL A 208 17.07 5.28 10.60
C VAL A 208 16.63 4.33 9.49
N VAL A 209 17.15 4.60 8.29
CA VAL A 209 17.13 3.65 7.18
C VAL A 209 18.56 3.24 6.90
N ASN A 210 18.86 1.96 7.04
CA ASN A 210 20.16 1.37 6.75
C ASN A 210 20.14 0.67 5.39
N VAL A 211 21.22 0.82 4.63
CA VAL A 211 21.45 0.12 3.35
C VAL A 211 22.66 -0.79 3.49
N TYR A 212 22.47 -2.04 3.09
CA TYR A 212 23.49 -3.09 3.24
C TYR A 212 23.88 -3.68 1.89
N ASP A 213 25.14 -4.07 1.77
CA ASP A 213 25.64 -5.05 0.81
C ASP A 213 25.85 -6.39 1.55
N ILE A 214 24.87 -7.29 1.44
CA ILE A 214 24.91 -8.60 2.13
C ILE A 214 25.95 -9.58 1.57
N SER A 215 26.73 -9.22 0.57
CA SER A 215 27.86 -10.00 0.10
C SER A 215 29.09 -9.89 1.00
N GLN A 216 29.11 -8.90 1.89
CA GLN A 216 30.18 -8.67 2.83
C GLN A 216 30.11 -9.65 4.02
N PRO A 217 31.27 -10.04 4.60
CA PRO A 217 31.32 -11.12 5.58
C PRO A 217 30.80 -10.74 6.96
N THR A 218 30.79 -9.47 7.32
CA THR A 218 30.37 -8.99 8.65
C THR A 218 29.30 -7.91 8.53
N GLU A 219 28.54 -7.72 9.62
CA GLU A 219 27.50 -6.69 9.71
C GLU A 219 28.06 -5.27 9.50
N ASP A 220 29.20 -4.99 10.11
CA ASP A 220 29.86 -3.67 10.02
C ASP A 220 30.34 -3.37 8.60
N GLU A 221 30.87 -4.37 7.89
CA GLU A 221 31.29 -4.23 6.50
C GLU A 221 30.12 -4.20 5.52
N ALA A 222 29.03 -4.85 5.87
CA ALA A 222 27.80 -4.87 5.04
C ALA A 222 27.07 -3.53 5.07
N LEU A 223 27.12 -2.78 6.19
CA LEU A 223 26.46 -1.49 6.30
C LEU A 223 27.14 -0.47 5.39
N SER A 224 26.52 -0.17 4.25
CA SER A 224 27.06 0.78 3.27
C SER A 224 26.63 2.21 3.53
N GLU A 225 25.38 2.42 3.95
CA GLU A 225 24.83 3.76 4.22
C GLU A 225 23.82 3.72 5.36
N ALA A 226 23.79 4.80 6.17
CA ALA A 226 22.81 5.03 7.23
C ALA A 226 22.15 6.40 7.04
N ILE A 227 20.86 6.40 6.78
CA ILE A 227 20.05 7.58 6.47
C ILE A 227 19.18 7.90 7.66
N ASN A 228 19.34 9.08 8.26
CA ASN A 228 18.51 9.55 9.37
C ASN A 228 17.35 10.42 8.83
N THR A 229 16.12 9.98 9.05
CA THR A 229 14.90 10.71 8.65
C THR A 229 14.34 11.60 9.76
N GLU A 230 14.94 11.57 10.96
CA GLU A 230 14.46 12.29 12.15
C GLU A 230 13.03 11.91 12.57
N SER A 231 12.46 10.88 11.99
CA SER A 231 11.10 10.41 12.26
C SER A 231 11.01 8.92 12.01
N SER A 232 10.21 8.24 12.81
CA SER A 232 9.93 6.80 12.70
C SER A 232 9.55 6.41 11.27
N VAL A 233 10.26 5.43 10.70
CA VAL A 233 10.05 4.96 9.33
C VAL A 233 8.88 4.00 9.28
N GLN A 234 7.98 4.18 8.32
CA GLN A 234 6.82 3.31 8.10
C GLN A 234 7.02 2.37 6.91
N LYS A 235 7.46 2.92 5.78
CA LYS A 235 7.67 2.17 4.53
C LYS A 235 8.86 2.70 3.76
N ILE A 236 9.55 1.81 3.08
CA ILE A 236 10.60 2.15 2.11
C ILE A 236 10.31 1.48 0.77
N LYS A 237 10.72 2.13 -0.33
CA LYS A 237 10.64 1.59 -1.67
C LYS A 237 11.81 2.04 -2.53
N TRP A 238 12.44 1.07 -3.18
CA TRP A 238 13.49 1.36 -4.15
C TRP A 238 12.89 1.94 -5.43
N TYR A 239 13.59 2.92 -6.01
CA TYR A 239 13.35 3.42 -7.35
C TYR A 239 14.64 3.92 -7.97
N ASN A 240 14.72 3.89 -9.30
CA ASN A 240 15.87 4.38 -10.02
C ASN A 240 15.57 5.75 -10.63
N LYS A 241 16.36 6.74 -10.28
CA LYS A 241 16.32 8.05 -10.89
C LYS A 241 17.65 8.34 -11.56
N GLU A 242 17.62 8.64 -12.88
CA GLU A 242 18.83 8.96 -13.65
C GLU A 242 19.91 7.87 -13.56
N SER A 243 19.48 6.60 -13.43
CA SER A 243 20.34 5.41 -13.24
C SER A 243 21.04 5.33 -11.88
N GLU A 244 20.62 6.13 -10.90
CA GLU A 244 21.10 6.08 -9.51
C GLU A 244 20.07 5.41 -8.59
N ASP A 245 20.58 4.60 -7.67
CA ASP A 245 19.74 3.95 -6.66
C ASP A 245 19.20 4.99 -5.70
N SER A 246 17.89 4.96 -5.53
CA SER A 246 17.17 5.91 -4.71
C SER A 246 16.10 5.23 -3.87
N LEU A 247 15.79 5.81 -2.72
CA LEU A 247 14.75 5.35 -1.79
C LEU A 247 13.66 6.40 -1.66
N ALA A 248 12.41 5.96 -1.78
CA ALA A 248 11.25 6.68 -1.30
C ALA A 248 10.94 6.15 0.10
N ILE A 249 10.98 7.04 1.09
CA ILE A 249 10.78 6.73 2.51
C ILE A 249 9.51 7.42 2.97
N ILE A 250 8.58 6.68 3.55
CA ILE A 250 7.37 7.19 4.19
C ILE A 250 7.54 7.03 5.69
N THR A 251 7.30 8.09 6.44
CA THR A 251 7.38 8.09 7.91
C THR A 251 6.01 7.97 8.56
N HIS A 252 5.95 7.60 9.83
CA HIS A 252 4.71 7.56 10.60
C HIS A 252 4.08 8.95 10.82
N THR A 253 4.85 10.03 10.60
CA THR A 253 4.33 11.40 10.54
C THR A 253 3.68 11.75 9.20
N GLU A 254 3.62 10.79 8.26
CA GLU A 254 3.07 10.94 6.91
C GLU A 254 3.88 11.89 6.03
N ASP A 255 5.17 12.04 6.32
CA ASP A 255 6.11 12.74 5.45
C ASP A 255 6.72 11.78 4.44
N ILE A 256 7.08 12.28 3.26
CA ILE A 256 7.71 11.51 2.19
C ILE A 256 9.09 12.10 1.91
N TYR A 257 10.12 11.27 2.02
CA TYR A 257 11.48 11.60 1.65
C TYR A 257 11.86 10.88 0.36
N LEU A 258 12.42 11.61 -0.60
CA LEU A 258 13.09 11.04 -1.77
C LEU A 258 14.59 11.21 -1.58
N TRP A 259 15.31 10.10 -1.49
CA TRP A 259 16.72 10.07 -1.13
C TRP A 259 17.52 9.31 -2.18
N ARG A 260 18.61 9.89 -2.70
CA ARG A 260 19.62 9.11 -3.41
C ARG A 260 20.53 8.46 -2.39
N VAL A 261 20.81 7.18 -2.55
CA VAL A 261 21.58 6.44 -1.55
C VAL A 261 22.98 7.02 -1.32
N SER A 262 23.59 7.57 -2.38
CA SER A 262 24.91 8.22 -2.30
C SER A 262 24.94 9.61 -1.67
N ASP A 263 23.78 10.22 -1.42
CA ASP A 263 23.70 11.61 -0.96
C ASP A 263 23.59 11.67 0.57
N SER A 264 24.26 12.66 1.18
CA SER A 264 24.15 12.93 2.62
C SER A 264 22.83 13.59 3.03
N TYR A 265 22.04 14.09 2.07
CA TYR A 265 20.78 14.80 2.31
C TYR A 265 19.70 14.34 1.36
N PRO A 266 18.42 14.42 1.75
CA PRO A 266 17.31 14.04 0.89
C PRO A 266 17.26 14.96 -0.34
N ALA A 267 17.06 14.37 -1.50
CA ALA A 267 16.86 15.11 -2.75
C ALA A 267 15.56 15.94 -2.70
N GLN A 268 14.53 15.43 -2.04
CA GLN A 268 13.25 16.11 -1.83
C GLN A 268 12.57 15.62 -0.56
N ILE A 269 11.86 16.52 0.11
CA ILE A 269 10.98 16.21 1.25
C ILE A 269 9.61 16.78 0.95
N PHE A 270 8.57 15.97 1.14
CA PHE A 270 7.17 16.40 1.09
C PHE A 270 6.55 16.18 2.47
N LYS A 271 6.34 17.28 3.18
CA LYS A 271 5.73 17.26 4.51
C LYS A 271 4.22 17.02 4.42
N ARG A 272 3.63 16.47 5.46
CA ARG A 272 2.19 16.15 5.56
C ARG A 272 1.28 17.34 5.24
N ASP A 273 1.65 18.56 5.60
CA ASP A 273 0.91 19.79 5.27
C ASP A 273 0.86 20.06 3.75
N GLN A 274 1.96 19.77 3.03
CA GLN A 274 2.00 19.87 1.58
C GLN A 274 1.11 18.82 0.91
N ILE A 275 1.07 17.60 1.46
CA ILE A 275 0.17 16.52 1.01
C ILE A 275 -1.28 16.96 1.21
N THR A 276 -1.61 17.53 2.36
CA THR A 276 -2.94 18.05 2.68
C THR A 276 -3.35 19.18 1.74
N SER A 277 -2.41 20.08 1.37
CA SER A 277 -2.67 21.21 0.49
C SER A 277 -3.02 20.85 -0.96
N LEU A 278 -2.78 19.59 -1.37
CA LEU A 278 -3.10 19.07 -2.71
C LEU A 278 -4.60 19.02 -3.04
N GLY A 279 -5.45 19.76 -2.32
CA GLY A 279 -6.90 19.78 -2.50
C GLY A 279 -7.65 18.89 -1.51
N LEU A 280 -6.95 18.36 -0.50
CA LEU A 280 -7.56 17.80 0.70
C LEU A 280 -8.00 18.93 1.67
N ARG A 281 -8.24 20.14 1.17
CA ARG A 281 -8.40 21.41 1.92
C ARG A 281 -9.50 21.45 2.97
N ARG A 282 -10.38 20.46 3.01
CA ARG A 282 -11.41 20.35 4.04
C ARG A 282 -11.03 19.42 5.18
N SER A 283 -9.86 18.81 5.10
CA SER A 283 -9.32 17.98 6.16
C SER A 283 -8.32 18.78 6.99
N SER A 284 -8.30 18.55 8.29
CA SER A 284 -7.17 18.97 9.13
C SER A 284 -5.90 18.32 8.60
N VAL A 285 -4.73 18.92 8.83
CA VAL A 285 -3.44 18.32 8.45
C VAL A 285 -3.33 16.88 9.01
N GLU A 286 -3.89 16.66 10.19
CA GLU A 286 -3.88 15.35 10.87
C GLU A 286 -4.72 14.26 10.18
N SER A 287 -5.61 14.60 9.26
CA SER A 287 -6.43 13.62 8.56
C SER A 287 -5.81 13.10 7.26
N ALA A 288 -4.77 13.75 6.73
CA ALA A 288 -4.07 13.28 5.55
C ALA A 288 -3.14 12.11 5.88
N TYR A 289 -3.08 11.10 5.00
CA TYR A 289 -2.20 9.95 5.11
C TYR A 289 -1.67 9.50 3.75
N VAL A 290 -0.53 8.81 3.78
CA VAL A 290 0.10 8.24 2.59
C VAL A 290 -0.13 6.73 2.57
N VAL A 291 -0.71 6.21 1.50
CA VAL A 291 -0.93 4.76 1.35
C VAL A 291 0.35 4.07 0.91
N ASP A 292 0.90 4.51 -0.21
CA ASP A 292 2.11 3.90 -0.78
C ASP A 292 2.69 4.77 -1.91
N VAL A 293 3.87 4.34 -2.40
CA VAL A 293 4.60 4.92 -3.53
C VAL A 293 4.75 3.87 -4.62
N HIS A 294 4.47 4.21 -5.86
CA HIS A 294 4.60 3.31 -7.01
C HIS A 294 5.41 3.94 -8.13
N PRO A 295 6.28 3.17 -8.82
CA PRO A 295 6.88 3.62 -10.07
C PRO A 295 5.81 3.72 -11.15
N SER A 296 5.85 4.77 -11.97
CA SER A 296 5.01 4.94 -13.14
C SER A 296 5.68 4.37 -14.40
N LEU A 297 4.88 4.15 -15.44
CA LEU A 297 5.36 3.69 -16.75
C LEU A 297 6.45 4.59 -17.37
N ASP A 298 6.43 5.87 -17.06
CA ASP A 298 7.43 6.87 -17.51
C ASP A 298 8.62 7.01 -16.54
N LYS A 299 8.80 6.05 -15.61
CA LYS A 299 9.81 6.07 -14.53
C LYS A 299 9.68 7.23 -13.53
N SER A 300 8.57 7.96 -13.55
CA SER A 300 8.20 8.87 -12.48
C SER A 300 7.66 8.09 -11.28
N LEU A 301 7.50 8.78 -10.14
CA LEU A 301 6.88 8.18 -8.96
C LEU A 301 5.44 8.67 -8.83
N PHE A 302 4.53 7.75 -8.50
CA PHE A 302 3.20 8.06 -8.04
C PHE A 302 3.08 7.85 -6.54
N PHE A 303 2.49 8.82 -5.87
CA PHE A 303 2.12 8.75 -4.46
C PHE A 303 0.62 8.60 -4.36
N ILE A 304 0.16 7.60 -3.64
CA ILE A 304 -1.25 7.43 -3.33
C ILE A 304 -1.47 8.00 -1.93
N CYS A 305 -2.24 9.08 -1.86
CA CYS A 305 -2.52 9.81 -0.64
C CYS A 305 -4.03 9.84 -0.39
N GLY A 306 -4.43 9.74 0.86
CA GLY A 306 -5.82 9.77 1.27
C GLY A 306 -6.12 10.77 2.37
N SER A 307 -7.41 10.95 2.66
CA SER A 307 -7.88 11.76 3.77
C SER A 307 -8.97 11.03 4.55
N ARG A 308 -8.88 11.06 5.89
CA ARG A 308 -9.82 10.44 6.84
C ARG A 308 -10.99 11.35 7.22
N CYS A 309 -11.46 12.23 6.34
CA CYS A 309 -12.59 13.10 6.68
C CYS A 309 -13.91 12.34 6.63
N PRO A 310 -14.69 12.29 7.74
CA PRO A 310 -16.07 11.80 7.72
C PRO A 310 -16.86 12.62 6.68
N ASN A 311 -17.56 12.03 5.77
CA ASN A 311 -18.32 12.64 4.68
C ASN A 311 -17.50 13.22 3.51
N ASN A 312 -16.18 13.17 3.51
CA ASN A 312 -15.37 13.66 2.40
C ASN A 312 -14.03 12.91 2.30
N SER A 313 -14.05 11.59 2.52
CA SER A 313 -12.88 10.75 2.28
C SER A 313 -12.52 10.82 0.81
N CYS A 314 -11.27 11.08 0.51
CA CYS A 314 -10.76 11.08 -0.85
C CYS A 314 -9.46 10.28 -0.92
N LEU A 315 -9.26 9.64 -2.04
CA LEU A 315 -8.01 8.97 -2.39
C LEU A 315 -7.50 9.60 -3.68
N ARG A 316 -6.22 9.94 -3.71
CA ARG A 316 -5.62 10.69 -4.80
C ARG A 316 -4.28 10.14 -5.21
N VAL A 317 -4.06 10.03 -6.51
CA VAL A 317 -2.75 9.80 -7.11
C VAL A 317 -2.09 11.16 -7.35
N SER A 318 -0.86 11.30 -6.89
CA SER A 318 -0.05 12.52 -7.03
C SER A 318 1.35 12.16 -7.53
N TYR A 319 2.08 13.10 -8.09
CA TYR A 319 3.45 12.89 -8.55
C TYR A 319 4.35 14.07 -8.16
N PRO A 320 5.66 13.85 -7.96
CA PRO A 320 6.59 14.92 -7.64
C PRO A 320 6.91 15.74 -8.92
N LYS A 321 6.81 17.06 -8.82
CA LYS A 321 7.24 17.98 -9.87
C LYS A 321 8.01 19.14 -9.27
N LYS A 322 9.31 19.18 -9.54
CA LYS A 322 10.23 20.10 -8.83
C LYS A 322 10.12 19.85 -7.32
N SER A 323 9.99 20.88 -6.51
CA SER A 323 9.84 20.78 -5.04
C SER A 323 8.39 20.65 -4.55
N LYS A 324 7.43 20.34 -5.43
CA LYS A 324 6.00 20.26 -5.07
C LYS A 324 5.39 18.96 -5.55
N LEU A 325 4.47 18.41 -4.79
CA LEU A 325 3.57 17.38 -5.27
C LEU A 325 2.51 18.01 -6.18
N LYS A 326 2.21 17.32 -7.26
CA LYS A 326 1.13 17.68 -8.18
C LYS A 326 0.09 16.58 -8.21
N PRO A 327 -1.19 16.92 -8.17
CA PRO A 327 -2.23 15.94 -8.32
C PRO A 327 -2.23 15.37 -9.75
N TYR A 328 -2.48 14.08 -9.86
CA TYR A 328 -2.60 13.37 -11.14
C TYR A 328 -4.03 12.93 -11.42
N SER A 329 -4.65 12.24 -10.47
CA SER A 329 -6.02 11.76 -10.59
C SER A 329 -6.65 11.55 -9.22
N ASP A 330 -7.95 11.80 -9.11
CA ASP A 330 -8.73 11.33 -7.97
C ASP A 330 -9.22 9.91 -8.24
N LEU A 331 -9.09 9.04 -7.23
CA LEU A 331 -9.71 7.73 -7.20
C LEU A 331 -11.06 7.89 -6.50
N LYS A 332 -12.12 8.17 -7.26
CA LYS A 332 -13.43 8.51 -6.70
C LYS A 332 -14.42 7.36 -6.86
N SER A 333 -15.06 7.01 -5.76
CA SER A 333 -16.30 6.25 -5.76
C SER A 333 -17.17 6.74 -4.63
N SER A 334 -18.31 7.33 -4.95
CA SER A 334 -19.24 7.92 -3.97
C SER A 334 -19.85 6.91 -3.01
N LYS A 335 -19.72 5.61 -3.28
CA LYS A 335 -20.34 4.53 -2.49
C LYS A 335 -19.35 3.63 -1.73
N ILE A 336 -18.06 3.67 -2.08
CA ILE A 336 -17.12 2.60 -1.69
C ILE A 336 -15.97 3.11 -0.80
N LEU A 337 -15.62 4.40 -0.90
CA LEU A 337 -14.48 4.98 -0.17
C LEU A 337 -14.92 5.72 1.10
N ASN A 338 -15.53 5.01 2.06
CA ASN A 338 -15.81 5.59 3.37
C ASN A 338 -14.75 5.22 4.41
N GLU A 339 -13.90 4.23 4.12
CA GLU A 339 -12.93 3.66 5.03
C GLU A 339 -11.49 3.92 4.58
N LEU A 340 -10.57 3.77 5.50
CA LEU A 340 -9.15 3.97 5.27
C LEU A 340 -8.60 2.92 4.31
N VAL A 341 -7.88 3.37 3.30
CA VAL A 341 -7.10 2.50 2.40
C VAL A 341 -5.77 2.21 3.06
N SER A 342 -5.51 0.94 3.37
CA SER A 342 -4.33 0.47 4.11
C SER A 342 -3.14 0.14 3.21
N CYS A 343 -3.43 -0.35 2.00
CA CYS A 343 -2.40 -0.82 1.07
C CYS A 343 -2.80 -0.59 -0.37
N SER A 344 -1.80 -0.55 -1.24
CA SER A 344 -2.00 -0.47 -2.69
C SER A 344 -0.88 -1.18 -3.44
N ILE A 345 -1.21 -1.67 -4.63
CA ILE A 345 -0.25 -2.20 -5.60
C ILE A 345 -0.57 -1.62 -6.99
N MET A 346 0.43 -1.55 -7.84
CA MET A 346 0.29 -1.07 -9.21
C MET A 346 0.81 -2.09 -10.20
N ASN A 347 0.06 -2.36 -11.23
CA ASN A 347 0.52 -3.14 -12.37
C ASN A 347 1.24 -2.22 -13.35
N GLU A 348 2.55 -2.31 -13.40
CA GLU A 348 3.41 -1.46 -14.24
C GLU A 348 3.13 -1.65 -15.75
N ASN A 349 2.63 -2.82 -16.17
CA ASN A 349 2.36 -3.11 -17.58
C ASN A 349 1.05 -2.46 -18.06
N THR A 350 0.03 -2.45 -17.21
CA THR A 350 -1.30 -1.95 -17.56
C THR A 350 -1.58 -0.56 -17.00
N GLY A 351 -0.86 -0.15 -15.97
CA GLY A 351 -1.12 1.05 -15.19
C GLY A 351 -2.29 0.90 -14.21
N ASP A 352 -2.87 -0.30 -14.06
CA ASP A 352 -3.95 -0.52 -13.11
C ASP A 352 -3.45 -0.41 -11.67
N ILE A 353 -4.23 0.24 -10.81
CA ILE A 353 -3.97 0.33 -9.37
C ILE A 353 -4.98 -0.56 -8.65
N VAL A 354 -4.52 -1.34 -7.69
CA VAL A 354 -5.40 -2.12 -6.81
C VAL A 354 -5.17 -1.65 -5.38
N THR A 355 -6.27 -1.35 -4.67
CA THR A 355 -6.24 -0.85 -3.29
C THR A 355 -7.00 -1.78 -2.37
N GLY A 356 -6.51 -1.95 -1.14
CA GLY A 356 -7.19 -2.65 -0.06
C GLY A 356 -7.54 -1.70 1.08
N ASN A 357 -8.67 -1.91 1.75
CA ASN A 357 -9.13 -1.03 2.81
C ASN A 357 -9.52 -1.77 4.12
N GLU A 358 -9.79 -0.99 5.16
CA GLU A 358 -10.20 -1.48 6.49
C GLU A 358 -11.63 -2.02 6.54
N SER A 359 -12.44 -1.85 5.50
CA SER A 359 -13.76 -2.51 5.39
C SER A 359 -13.71 -3.85 4.66
N GLY A 360 -12.50 -4.35 4.33
CA GLY A 360 -12.32 -5.60 3.61
C GLY A 360 -12.69 -5.53 2.13
N LEU A 361 -12.58 -4.36 1.51
CA LEU A 361 -12.75 -4.21 0.07
C LEU A 361 -11.39 -4.17 -0.63
N ILE A 362 -11.31 -4.93 -1.73
CA ILE A 362 -10.23 -4.80 -2.72
C ILE A 362 -10.84 -4.14 -3.95
N ILE A 363 -10.23 -3.05 -4.41
CA ILE A 363 -10.78 -2.19 -5.45
C ILE A 363 -9.73 -2.03 -6.56
N LYS A 364 -10.14 -2.28 -7.81
CA LYS A 364 -9.31 -2.06 -9.00
C LYS A 364 -9.70 -0.74 -9.68
N TRP A 365 -8.69 0.04 -9.98
CA TRP A 365 -8.77 1.31 -10.69
C TRP A 365 -8.00 1.20 -11.99
N SER A 366 -8.64 1.44 -13.12
CA SER A 366 -8.01 1.37 -14.44
C SER A 366 -7.88 2.74 -15.07
N PRO A 367 -6.82 3.00 -15.88
CA PRO A 367 -6.68 4.24 -16.63
C PRO A 367 -7.87 4.48 -17.55
N ALA A 368 -8.46 5.68 -17.52
CA ALA A 368 -9.54 6.07 -18.42
C ALA A 368 -9.06 5.99 -19.88
N GLY A 369 -9.81 5.29 -20.74
CA GLY A 369 -9.49 5.07 -22.15
C GLY A 369 -9.12 3.64 -22.54
N LYS A 370 -9.10 2.70 -21.61
CA LYS A 370 -8.91 1.26 -21.87
C LYS A 370 -10.21 0.46 -22.04
N GLY A 371 -11.30 1.05 -22.41
CA GLY A 371 -12.56 0.33 -22.62
C GLY A 371 -13.73 1.30 -22.60
N GLU A 372 -14.16 1.75 -23.74
CA GLU A 372 -15.52 2.23 -23.92
C GLU A 372 -16.47 1.04 -23.76
N ASN A 373 -16.97 0.84 -22.56
CA ASN A 373 -18.28 0.29 -22.32
C ASN A 373 -18.87 1.09 -21.17
N ASP A 374 -19.61 2.13 -21.56
CA ASP A 374 -20.52 2.90 -20.71
C ASP A 374 -21.54 1.96 -20.07
N HIS A 375 -21.25 1.45 -18.90
CA HIS A 375 -22.25 1.10 -17.94
C HIS A 375 -22.46 2.31 -17.03
N CYS A 376 -23.04 3.34 -17.59
CA CYS A 376 -23.78 4.34 -16.83
C CYS A 376 -24.92 3.60 -16.11
N ASP A 377 -24.80 3.43 -14.81
CA ASP A 377 -25.93 3.09 -13.93
C ASP A 377 -26.96 4.23 -14.01
N ASN A 378 -27.83 4.15 -15.01
CA ASN A 378 -29.06 4.90 -15.07
C ASN A 378 -30.14 4.15 -14.27
N ASP A 379 -29.97 4.00 -12.99
CA ASP A 379 -31.07 3.74 -12.06
C ASP A 379 -31.74 5.06 -11.62
N VAL A 380 -32.23 5.79 -12.62
CA VAL A 380 -33.29 6.77 -12.38
C VAL A 380 -34.59 6.00 -12.35
N VAL A 381 -35.06 5.69 -11.16
CA VAL A 381 -36.44 5.28 -10.90
C VAL A 381 -37.36 6.40 -11.33
N SER A 382 -37.74 6.42 -12.61
CA SER A 382 -38.81 7.25 -13.14
C SER A 382 -40.15 6.60 -12.72
N GLY A 383 -40.66 7.01 -11.56
CA GLY A 383 -42.04 6.78 -11.19
C GLY A 383 -42.98 7.45 -12.17
N LYS A 384 -43.36 6.75 -13.25
CA LYS A 384 -44.50 7.14 -14.07
C LYS A 384 -45.79 6.97 -13.28
N LYS A 385 -46.32 8.07 -12.78
CA LYS A 385 -47.73 8.17 -12.36
C LYS A 385 -48.59 7.96 -13.59
N SER A 386 -49.18 6.78 -13.75
CA SER A 386 -50.26 6.53 -14.70
C SER A 386 -51.51 7.28 -14.22
N ARG A 387 -51.89 8.35 -14.93
CA ARG A 387 -53.21 8.97 -14.82
C ARG A 387 -54.21 7.99 -15.42
N SER A 388 -55.00 7.31 -14.61
CA SER A 388 -56.20 6.60 -15.05
C SER A 388 -57.28 7.61 -15.40
N SER A 389 -57.60 7.72 -16.68
CA SER A 389 -58.81 8.41 -17.18
C SER A 389 -60.04 7.59 -16.79
N LYS A 390 -60.82 8.12 -15.87
CA LYS A 390 -62.20 7.59 -15.62
C LYS A 390 -63.11 7.96 -16.78
N SER A 391 -63.49 6.99 -17.60
CA SER A 391 -64.64 7.12 -18.49
C SER A 391 -65.93 6.74 -17.70
N THR A 392 -66.76 7.74 -17.47
CA THR A 392 -68.11 7.58 -16.92
C THR A 392 -69.04 7.02 -18.00
N ARG A 393 -69.43 5.76 -17.91
CA ARG A 393 -70.60 5.24 -18.63
C ARG A 393 -71.80 5.33 -17.70
N LYS A 394 -72.79 6.18 -18.11
CA LYS A 394 -74.11 6.23 -17.54
C LYS A 394 -74.85 4.98 -17.94
N PHE A 395 -75.37 4.19 -16.97
CA PHE A 395 -76.43 3.20 -17.16
C PHE A 395 -77.77 3.86 -16.78
N LYS A 396 -78.72 3.79 -17.70
CA LYS A 396 -80.15 4.02 -17.42
C LYS A 396 -80.83 2.70 -17.07
N PRO A 397 -81.83 2.71 -16.19
CA PRO A 397 -82.50 1.50 -15.73
C PRO A 397 -83.62 1.06 -16.65
N TYR A 398 -83.78 -0.24 -16.76
CA TYR A 398 -85.03 -0.96 -16.76
C TYR A 398 -84.77 -2.28 -16.07
#